data_3a71dfd9b7f03569a8406b3ecfb76210
#
_entry.id   3a71dfd9b7f03569a8406b3ecfb76210
#
_cell.length_a   1.000
_cell.length_b   1.000
_cell.length_c   1.000
_cell.angle_alpha   90.00
_cell.angle_beta   90.00
_cell.angle_gamma   90.00
#
_symmetry.space_group_name_H-M   'P 1'
#
loop_
_entity.id
_entity.type
_entity.pdbx_description
1 polymer ?
#
loop_
_entity_poly.entity_id
_entity_poly.type
_entity_poly.pdbx_seq_one_letter_code
_entity_poly.pdbx_strand_id
1 'polypeptide(L)'
;KWVVDKLVEILKLDPEDIESRPMGSQGEDVIMGKQSREKFPFSIECKNQESLNIWKAYEQAEENCKGYEPIVVFKRNKSKPLLVIDAEKFIKFIGILVEEEEQ
;
A
#
# COMPACT_ATOMS: atom_id res chain seq x y z
N LYS A 1 3.76 8.91 5.12
CA LYS A 1 3.13 10.22 4.91
C LYS A 1 2.95 10.56 3.44
N TRP A 2 3.98 10.40 2.62
CA TRP A 2 3.87 10.63 1.18
C TRP A 2 2.76 9.77 0.55
N VAL A 3 2.70 8.49 0.96
CA VAL A 3 1.70 7.55 0.44
C VAL A 3 0.29 8.01 0.78
N VAL A 4 0.06 8.38 2.05
CA VAL A 4 -1.25 8.86 2.49
C VAL A 4 -1.66 10.11 1.70
N ASP A 5 -0.73 11.06 1.56
CA ASP A 5 -1.01 12.30 0.83
C ASP A 5 -1.39 12.01 -0.62
N LYS A 6 -0.69 11.08 -1.28
CA LYS A 6 -0.97 10.72 -2.67
C LYS A 6 -2.30 9.97 -2.81
N LEU A 7 -2.61 9.08 -1.89
CA LEU A 7 -3.88 8.37 -1.93
C LEU A 7 -5.05 9.33 -1.75
N VAL A 8 -4.95 10.26 -0.81
CA VAL A 8 -5.98 11.28 -0.62
C VAL A 8 -6.14 12.14 -1.87
N GLU A 9 -5.02 12.61 -2.44
CA GLU A 9 -5.04 13.48 -3.61
C GLU A 9 -5.61 12.79 -4.84
N ILE A 10 -5.12 11.61 -5.16
CA ILE A 10 -5.42 10.94 -6.43
C ILE A 10 -6.73 10.16 -6.38
N LEU A 11 -6.97 9.42 -5.30
CA LEU A 11 -8.17 8.60 -5.16
C LEU A 11 -9.32 9.34 -4.47
N LYS A 12 -9.08 10.59 -4.06
CA LYS A 12 -10.10 11.41 -3.40
C LYS A 12 -10.62 10.76 -2.12
N LEU A 13 -9.71 10.19 -1.34
CA LEU A 13 -10.08 9.60 -0.05
C LEU A 13 -10.37 10.71 0.96
N ASP A 14 -11.24 10.41 1.93
CA ASP A 14 -11.49 11.29 3.05
C ASP A 14 -10.23 11.33 3.93
N PRO A 15 -9.61 12.50 4.12
CA PRO A 15 -8.40 12.57 4.95
C PRO A 15 -8.62 12.16 6.41
N GLU A 16 -9.87 12.10 6.87
CA GLU A 16 -10.18 11.61 8.21
C GLU A 16 -10.30 10.09 8.27
N ASP A 17 -10.35 9.42 7.12
CA ASP A 17 -10.50 7.97 7.03
C ASP A 17 -9.18 7.24 6.78
N ILE A 18 -8.07 7.95 6.74
CA ILE A 18 -6.75 7.37 6.46
C ILE A 18 -5.66 8.15 7.19
N GLU A 19 -4.71 7.44 7.78
CA GLU A 19 -3.58 8.08 8.45
C GLU A 19 -2.36 7.17 8.49
N SER A 20 -1.19 7.78 8.67
CA SER A 20 0.04 7.03 8.89
C SER A 20 0.05 6.49 10.32
N ARG A 21 0.49 5.24 10.48
CA ARG A 21 0.61 4.65 11.81
C ARG A 21 1.74 5.34 12.58
N PRO A 22 1.53 5.64 13.88
CA PRO A 22 2.60 6.22 14.69
C PRO A 22 3.83 5.34 14.75
N MET A 23 5.01 5.95 14.80
CA MET A 23 6.27 5.24 14.92
C MET A 23 6.28 4.36 16.16
N GLY A 24 6.84 3.16 16.01
CA GLY A 24 6.98 2.22 17.11
C GLY A 24 5.75 1.38 17.41
N SER A 25 4.62 1.66 16.79
CA SER A 25 3.45 0.80 16.96
C SER A 25 3.51 -0.36 15.98
N GLN A 26 2.76 -1.42 16.28
CA GLN A 26 2.75 -2.64 15.47
C GLN A 26 1.63 -2.63 14.45
N GLY A 27 1.88 -3.26 13.31
CA GLY A 27 0.89 -3.42 12.27
C GLY A 27 1.30 -2.73 10.98
N GLU A 28 0.38 -2.60 10.05
CA GLU A 28 0.63 -1.93 8.77
C GLU A 28 0.93 -0.46 8.98
N ASP A 29 1.71 0.13 8.07
CA ASP A 29 2.18 1.51 8.22
C ASP A 29 1.13 2.57 7.92
N VAL A 30 0.04 2.19 7.26
CA VAL A 30 -1.07 3.08 6.95
C VAL A 30 -2.35 2.48 7.51
N ILE A 31 -3.06 3.28 8.30
CA ILE A 31 -4.33 2.87 8.90
C ILE A 31 -5.46 3.44 8.05
N MET A 32 -6.34 2.58 7.58
CA MET A 32 -7.45 2.99 6.72
C MET A 32 -8.78 2.54 7.30
N GLY A 33 -9.78 3.40 7.20
CA GLY A 33 -11.15 3.06 7.53
C GLY A 33 -11.85 2.38 6.35
N LYS A 34 -13.15 2.17 6.50
CA LYS A 34 -13.94 1.39 5.55
C LYS A 34 -13.94 1.98 4.15
N GLN A 35 -14.13 3.29 4.02
CA GLN A 35 -14.19 3.94 2.71
C GLN A 35 -12.87 3.82 1.96
N SER A 36 -11.76 4.06 2.66
CA SER A 36 -10.43 3.97 2.07
C SER A 36 -10.14 2.54 1.63
N ARG A 37 -10.51 1.55 2.45
CA ARG A 37 -10.32 0.13 2.13
C ARG A 37 -11.10 -0.29 0.88
N GLU A 38 -12.30 0.27 0.68
CA GLU A 38 -13.09 -0.03 -0.50
C GLU A 38 -12.43 0.47 -1.78
N LYS A 39 -11.80 1.64 -1.71
CA LYS A 39 -11.14 2.22 -2.88
C LYS A 39 -9.72 1.70 -3.06
N PHE A 40 -9.07 1.32 -1.98
CA PHE A 40 -7.68 0.86 -2.02
C PHE A 40 -7.50 -0.32 -1.05
N PRO A 41 -7.87 -1.54 -1.46
CA PRO A 41 -7.90 -2.70 -0.57
C PRO A 41 -6.51 -3.33 -0.36
N PHE A 42 -5.54 -2.52 -0.01
CA PHE A 42 -4.15 -2.94 0.18
C PHE A 42 -3.68 -2.60 1.58
N SER A 43 -2.80 -3.46 2.10
CA SER A 43 -2.10 -3.21 3.35
C SER A 43 -0.71 -2.71 3.01
N ILE A 44 -0.35 -1.54 3.51
CA ILE A 44 0.85 -0.82 3.06
C ILE A 44 1.96 -0.89 4.09
N GLU A 45 3.11 -1.37 3.64
CA GLU A 45 4.36 -1.33 4.39
C GLU A 45 5.27 -0.32 3.71
N CYS A 46 5.78 0.67 4.45
CA CYS A 46 6.64 1.70 3.90
C CYS A 46 8.07 1.47 4.34
N LYS A 47 9.01 1.51 3.41
CA LYS A 47 10.44 1.37 3.70
C LYS A 47 11.21 2.52 3.08
N ASN A 48 11.97 3.23 3.92
CA ASN A 48 12.82 4.33 3.48
C ASN A 48 14.25 4.03 3.93
N GLN A 49 15.01 3.34 3.10
CA GLN A 49 16.38 2.88 3.40
C GLN A 49 17.19 2.88 2.12
N GLU A 50 18.51 3.07 2.24
CA GLU A 50 19.39 3.06 1.07
C GLU A 50 19.53 1.66 0.46
N SER A 51 19.42 0.63 1.28
CA SER A 51 19.51 -0.75 0.85
C SER A 51 18.36 -1.53 1.47
N LEU A 52 17.67 -2.32 0.68
CA LEU A 52 16.51 -3.07 1.15
C LEU A 52 16.50 -4.48 0.58
N ASN A 53 16.32 -5.45 1.47
CA ASN A 53 15.99 -6.80 1.05
C ASN A 53 14.47 -6.84 0.81
N ILE A 54 14.07 -6.78 -0.45
CA ILE A 54 12.65 -6.67 -0.79
C ILE A 54 11.86 -7.92 -0.38
N TRP A 55 12.49 -9.09 -0.37
CA TRP A 55 11.81 -10.32 0.02
C TRP A 55 11.43 -10.29 1.51
N LYS A 56 12.35 -9.84 2.36
CA LYS A 56 12.06 -9.69 3.79
C LYS A 56 11.01 -8.61 4.05
N ALA A 57 11.10 -7.50 3.31
CA ALA A 57 10.13 -6.42 3.45
C ALA A 57 8.74 -6.91 3.07
N TYR A 58 8.63 -7.68 1.99
CA TYR A 58 7.35 -8.22 1.55
C TYR A 58 6.79 -9.22 2.55
N GLU A 59 7.64 -10.10 3.12
CA GLU A 59 7.21 -11.02 4.19
C GLU A 59 6.63 -10.26 5.38
N GLN A 60 7.27 -9.16 5.76
CA GLN A 60 6.76 -8.31 6.85
C GLN A 60 5.40 -7.72 6.49
N ALA A 61 5.24 -7.28 5.26
CA ALA A 61 3.95 -6.76 4.78
C ALA A 61 2.87 -7.84 4.84
N GLU A 62 3.22 -9.08 4.48
CA GLU A 62 2.28 -10.21 4.56
C GLU A 62 1.86 -10.49 6.01
N GLU A 63 2.78 -10.42 6.94
CA GLU A 63 2.49 -10.64 8.36
C GLU A 63 1.51 -9.61 8.91
N ASN A 64 1.55 -8.39 8.39
CA ASN A 64 0.74 -7.28 8.89
C ASN A 64 -0.53 -7.01 8.08
N CYS A 65 -0.80 -7.78 7.04
CA CYS A 65 -1.81 -7.40 6.05
C CYS A 65 -3.28 -7.60 6.46
N LYS A 66 -3.55 -8.42 7.46
CA LYS A 66 -4.91 -8.60 8.01
C LYS A 66 -5.99 -8.86 6.96
N GLY A 67 -5.68 -9.66 5.97
CA GLY A 67 -6.65 -10.03 4.94
C GLY A 67 -6.70 -9.13 3.72
N TYR A 68 -5.99 -8.00 3.73
CA TYR A 68 -5.84 -7.15 2.55
C TYR A 68 -4.58 -7.50 1.81
N GLU A 69 -4.49 -7.12 0.54
CA GLU A 69 -3.34 -7.45 -0.28
C GLU A 69 -2.10 -6.66 0.20
N PRO A 70 -1.03 -7.35 0.61
CA PRO A 70 0.17 -6.64 1.07
C PRO A 70 0.95 -6.02 -0.07
N ILE A 71 1.43 -4.81 0.16
CA ILE A 71 2.32 -4.12 -0.76
C ILE A 71 3.41 -3.42 0.04
N VAL A 72 4.55 -3.20 -0.61
CA VAL A 72 5.65 -2.43 -0.03
C VAL A 72 5.88 -1.21 -0.89
N VAL A 73 5.85 -0.03 -0.27
CA VAL A 73 6.27 1.21 -0.93
C VAL A 73 7.68 1.49 -0.45
N PHE A 74 8.61 1.42 -1.37
CA PHE A 74 10.03 1.50 -1.07
C PHE A 74 10.66 2.74 -1.68
N LYS A 75 11.45 3.44 -0.87
CA LYS A 75 12.16 4.64 -1.31
C LYS A 75 13.54 4.65 -0.68
N ARG A 76 14.53 5.08 -1.42
CA ARG A 76 15.85 5.43 -0.89
C ARG A 76 16.08 6.92 -1.11
N ASN A 77 17.16 7.44 -0.51
CA ASN A 77 17.45 8.86 -0.57
C ASN A 77 17.51 9.33 -2.03
N LYS A 78 16.85 10.46 -2.33
CA LYS A 78 16.83 11.09 -3.66
C LYS A 78 16.25 10.22 -4.78
N SER A 79 15.48 9.19 -4.44
CA SER A 79 14.82 8.38 -5.45
C SER A 79 13.31 8.62 -5.43
N LYS A 80 12.64 8.24 -6.51
CA LYS A 80 11.19 8.19 -6.50
C LYS A 80 10.75 6.92 -5.74
N PRO A 81 9.58 6.94 -5.10
CA PRO A 81 9.05 5.74 -4.47
C PRO A 81 8.68 4.68 -5.51
N LEU A 82 8.95 3.42 -5.18
CA LEU A 82 8.59 2.29 -6.02
C LEU A 82 7.68 1.37 -5.23
N LEU A 83 6.89 0.58 -5.97
CA LEU A 83 5.96 -0.37 -5.38
C LEU A 83 6.45 -1.80 -5.58
N VAL A 84 6.37 -2.61 -4.52
CA VAL A 84 6.59 -4.05 -4.61
C VAL A 84 5.27 -4.74 -4.31
N ILE A 85 4.83 -5.58 -5.24
CA ILE A 85 3.58 -6.32 -5.10
C ILE A 85 3.76 -7.69 -5.75
N ASP A 86 3.01 -8.68 -5.28
CA ASP A 86 2.94 -9.99 -5.90
C ASP A 86 2.48 -9.84 -7.36
N ALA A 87 3.27 -10.35 -8.29
CA ALA A 87 3.01 -10.14 -9.72
C ALA A 87 1.68 -10.73 -10.16
N GLU A 88 1.36 -11.94 -9.73
CA GLU A 88 0.09 -12.58 -10.10
C GLU A 88 -1.10 -11.81 -9.55
N LYS A 89 -1.00 -11.37 -8.30
CA LYS A 89 -2.07 -10.58 -7.67
C LYS A 89 -2.30 -9.26 -8.41
N PHE A 90 -1.21 -8.60 -8.81
CA PHE A 90 -1.32 -7.36 -9.58
C PHE A 90 -2.04 -7.61 -10.90
N ILE A 91 -1.68 -8.67 -11.60
CA ILE A 91 -2.32 -9.01 -12.88
C ILE A 91 -3.81 -9.29 -12.69
N LYS A 92 -4.17 -9.98 -11.60
CA LYS A 92 -5.57 -10.23 -11.28
C LYS A 92 -6.35 -8.94 -11.03
N PHE A 93 -5.75 -7.96 -10.36
CA PHE A 93 -6.39 -6.66 -10.17
C PHE A 93 -6.64 -5.96 -11.49
N ILE A 94 -5.66 -6.01 -12.39
CA ILE A 94 -5.84 -5.44 -13.72
C ILE A 94 -6.96 -6.16 -14.47
N GLY A 95 -7.05 -7.49 -14.33
CA GLY A 95 -8.13 -8.27 -14.92
C GLY A 95 -9.51 -7.82 -14.48
N ILE A 96 -9.66 -7.52 -13.19
CA ILE A 96 -10.93 -7.02 -12.65
C ILE A 96 -11.30 -5.67 -13.29
N LEU A 97 -10.34 -4.76 -13.41
CA LEU A 97 -10.57 -3.46 -14.02
C LEU A 97 -10.98 -3.61 -15.50
N VAL A 98 -10.35 -4.51 -16.22
CA VAL A 98 -10.68 -4.78 -17.61
C VAL A 98 -12.11 -5.31 -17.73
N GLU A 99 -12.51 -6.23 -16.86
CA GLU A 99 -13.87 -6.76 -16.86
C GLU A 99 -14.90 -5.66 -16.60
N GLU A 100 -14.61 -4.75 -15.67
CA GLU A 100 -15.53 -3.64 -15.38
C GLU A 100 -15.68 -2.71 -16.56
N GLU A 101 -14.62 -2.46 -17.32
CA GLU A 101 -14.69 -1.61 -18.51
C GLU A 101 -15.50 -2.25 -19.64
N GLU A 102 -15.51 -3.59 -19.72
CA GLU A 102 -16.23 -4.31 -20.76
C GLU A 102 -17.74 -4.41 -20.48
N GLN A 103 -18.14 -4.08 -19.27
CA GLN A 103 -19.56 -4.06 -18.90
C GLN A 103 -20.18 -2.69 -19.20
#